data_c0df26dca3116fa1dc8b3b54ac52c15a
#
_entry.id   c0df26dca3116fa1dc8b3b54ac52c15a
#
_cell.length_a   1.000
_cell.length_b   1.000
_cell.length_c   1.000
_cell.angle_alpha   90.00
_cell.angle_beta   90.00
_cell.angle_gamma   90.00
#
_symmetry.space_group_name_H-M   'P 1'
#
loop_
_entity.id
_entity.type
_entity.pdbx_description
1 polymer ?
#
loop_
_entity_poly.entity_id
_entity_poly.type
_entity_poly.pdbx_seq_one_letter_code
_entity_poly.pdbx_strand_id
1 'polypeptide(L)'
;MAQTLEALNRRTASMLGIRSVVHTMKTLSVINSAPYEQAARAIESYHDTVLEGLHAFVSRTGPMISTTRDVAARVFVVFGSDHGLCGNYNEALATHVRRHIGLNDAPSTTILCIGAQMADALTDQGLKIEKALFPPASVDGIGRLANLLTKRLDSIRHSNQPREISVSLAYFARSGDGSQAPRIAVLLPLDPDLLQDLATRPWSSRSLPTFSMLPGDLFMALIRAHLFASLFRAAAEALVTENAARLALMQQAEQSVDDRLEMLRSETQALRQSEITTELLDVIIGFEALKKDRKSGKPVHRGADEDGDREET
;
A
#
# COMPACT_ATOMS: atom_id res chain seq x y z
N MET A 1 -28.17 25.99 -7.20
CA MET A 1 -27.37 26.35 -8.40
C MET A 1 -27.76 25.42 -9.52
N ALA A 2 -28.28 25.95 -10.65
CA ALA A 2 -28.62 25.13 -11.82
C ALA A 2 -27.34 24.44 -12.32
N GLN A 3 -27.41 23.13 -12.47
CA GLN A 3 -26.31 22.38 -13.09
C GLN A 3 -26.36 22.64 -14.58
N THR A 4 -25.31 23.18 -15.15
CA THR A 4 -25.23 23.39 -16.60
C THR A 4 -24.70 22.11 -17.27
N LEU A 5 -25.09 21.88 -18.51
CA LEU A 5 -24.63 20.74 -19.33
C LEU A 5 -23.09 20.71 -19.41
N GLU A 6 -22.47 21.88 -19.50
CA GLU A 6 -21.00 22.01 -19.50
C GLU A 6 -20.36 21.52 -18.18
N ALA A 7 -20.96 21.84 -17.02
CA ALA A 7 -20.48 21.37 -15.72
C ALA A 7 -20.57 19.85 -15.57
N LEU A 8 -21.67 19.24 -16.08
CA LEU A 8 -21.82 17.78 -16.09
C LEU A 8 -20.81 17.10 -17.01
N ASN A 9 -20.59 17.65 -18.21
CA ASN A 9 -19.59 17.13 -19.14
C ASN A 9 -18.17 17.21 -18.55
N ARG A 10 -17.83 18.30 -17.86
CA ARG A 10 -16.53 18.46 -17.17
C ARG A 10 -16.35 17.43 -16.05
N ARG A 11 -17.41 17.17 -15.26
CA ARG A 11 -17.39 16.13 -14.21
C ARG A 11 -17.25 14.73 -14.81
N THR A 12 -17.92 14.44 -15.89
CA THR A 12 -17.82 13.17 -16.62
C THR A 12 -16.40 12.95 -17.14
N ALA A 13 -15.78 13.96 -17.75
CA ALA A 13 -14.40 13.90 -18.21
C ALA A 13 -13.41 13.66 -17.07
N SER A 14 -13.58 14.32 -15.91
CA SER A 14 -12.77 14.09 -14.72
C SER A 14 -12.91 12.66 -14.17
N MET A 15 -14.13 12.12 -14.13
CA MET A 15 -14.39 10.75 -13.69
C MET A 15 -13.77 9.71 -14.64
N LEU A 16 -13.79 9.93 -15.96
CA LEU A 16 -13.10 9.08 -16.92
C LEU A 16 -11.59 9.08 -16.72
N GLY A 17 -11.00 10.24 -16.39
CA GLY A 17 -9.60 10.34 -16.01
C GLY A 17 -9.27 9.52 -14.75
N ILE A 18 -10.09 9.64 -13.71
CA ILE A 18 -9.93 8.86 -12.46
C ILE A 18 -10.05 7.36 -12.76
N ARG A 19 -11.06 6.95 -13.58
CA ARG A 19 -11.23 5.55 -13.99
C ARG A 19 -9.97 4.98 -14.64
N SER A 20 -9.34 5.75 -15.53
CA SER A 20 -8.11 5.33 -16.21
C SER A 20 -6.96 5.11 -15.22
N VAL A 21 -6.78 6.00 -14.24
CA VAL A 21 -5.77 5.87 -13.19
C VAL A 21 -6.04 4.64 -12.32
N VAL A 22 -7.28 4.45 -11.85
CA VAL A 22 -7.68 3.30 -11.03
C VAL A 22 -7.44 1.98 -11.77
N HIS A 23 -7.82 1.90 -13.04
CA HIS A 23 -7.60 0.72 -13.88
C HIS A 23 -6.10 0.41 -14.05
N THR A 24 -5.28 1.42 -14.28
CA THR A 24 -3.83 1.27 -14.39
C THR A 24 -3.22 0.78 -13.08
N MET A 25 -3.60 1.37 -11.94
CA MET A 25 -3.13 0.96 -10.62
C MET A 25 -3.54 -0.47 -10.26
N LYS A 26 -4.78 -0.87 -10.60
CA LYS A 26 -5.27 -2.25 -10.46
C LYS A 26 -4.39 -3.22 -11.23
N THR A 27 -4.14 -2.93 -12.50
CA THR A 27 -3.31 -3.78 -13.39
C THR A 27 -1.88 -3.90 -12.88
N LEU A 28 -1.26 -2.79 -12.48
CA LEU A 28 0.10 -2.79 -11.91
C LEU A 28 0.18 -3.60 -10.60
N SER A 29 -0.82 -3.52 -9.74
CA SER A 29 -0.86 -4.29 -8.50
C SER A 29 -0.87 -5.80 -8.74
N VAL A 30 -1.59 -6.27 -9.77
CA VAL A 30 -1.60 -7.69 -10.17
C VAL A 30 -0.25 -8.10 -10.74
N ILE A 31 0.30 -7.32 -11.67
CA ILE A 31 1.57 -7.65 -12.35
C ILE A 31 2.73 -7.69 -11.34
N ASN A 32 2.75 -6.75 -10.39
CA ASN A 32 3.83 -6.66 -9.41
C ASN A 32 3.76 -7.74 -8.32
N SER A 33 2.59 -8.34 -8.06
CA SER A 33 2.44 -9.33 -6.99
C SER A 33 3.16 -10.64 -7.29
N ALA A 34 3.04 -11.18 -8.50
CA ALA A 34 3.54 -12.49 -8.87
C ALA A 34 5.08 -12.67 -8.71
N PRO A 35 5.95 -11.73 -9.12
CA PRO A 35 7.39 -11.84 -8.89
C PRO A 35 7.76 -11.87 -7.39
N TYR A 36 7.06 -11.10 -6.56
CA TYR A 36 7.31 -11.07 -5.12
C TYR A 36 6.85 -12.36 -4.44
N GLU A 37 5.75 -12.96 -4.89
CA GLU A 37 5.32 -14.28 -4.42
C GLU A 37 6.33 -15.39 -4.76
N GLN A 38 6.90 -15.36 -5.95
CA GLN A 38 7.96 -16.29 -6.34
C GLN A 38 9.20 -16.11 -5.46
N ALA A 39 9.60 -14.86 -5.22
CA ALA A 39 10.73 -14.54 -4.35
C ALA A 39 10.49 -15.00 -2.90
N ALA A 40 9.28 -14.81 -2.37
CA ALA A 40 8.91 -15.27 -1.03
C ALA A 40 8.99 -16.80 -0.92
N ARG A 41 8.57 -17.55 -1.95
CA ARG A 41 8.69 -19.01 -2.00
C ARG A 41 10.13 -19.49 -2.16
N ALA A 42 10.92 -18.80 -3.00
CA ALA A 42 12.31 -19.17 -3.22
C ALA A 42 13.18 -19.01 -1.96
N ILE A 43 12.95 -17.95 -1.18
CA ILE A 43 13.70 -17.71 0.05
C ILE A 43 13.33 -18.72 1.16
N GLU A 44 12.16 -19.36 1.12
CA GLU A 44 11.78 -20.41 2.08
C GLU A 44 12.73 -21.59 1.99
N SER A 45 13.04 -22.08 0.79
CA SER A 45 14.02 -23.17 0.60
C SER A 45 15.42 -22.80 1.11
N TYR A 46 15.83 -21.56 0.92
CA TYR A 46 17.09 -21.06 1.49
C TYR A 46 17.04 -21.01 3.02
N HIS A 47 15.95 -20.51 3.59
CA HIS A 47 15.75 -20.47 5.03
C HIS A 47 15.77 -21.88 5.66
N ASP A 48 15.13 -22.86 5.03
CA ASP A 48 15.17 -24.26 5.46
C ASP A 48 16.61 -24.81 5.45
N THR A 49 17.39 -24.49 4.42
CA THR A 49 18.82 -24.87 4.37
C THR A 49 19.61 -24.23 5.51
N VAL A 50 19.31 -22.97 5.87
CA VAL A 50 19.95 -22.32 7.02
C VAL A 50 19.56 -22.99 8.33
N LEU A 51 18.29 -23.39 8.50
CA LEU A 51 17.83 -24.14 9.67
C LEU A 51 18.46 -25.53 9.76
N GLU A 52 18.65 -26.21 8.63
CA GLU A 52 19.41 -27.48 8.59
C GLU A 52 20.88 -27.25 8.99
N GLY A 53 21.49 -26.16 8.55
CA GLY A 53 22.82 -25.76 8.98
C GLY A 53 22.90 -25.49 10.50
N LEU A 54 21.90 -24.85 11.08
CA LEU A 54 21.77 -24.66 12.53
C LEU A 54 21.56 -26.00 13.25
N HIS A 55 20.72 -26.89 12.71
CA HIS A 55 20.54 -28.24 13.23
C HIS A 55 21.85 -29.02 13.24
N ALA A 56 22.61 -29.02 12.14
CA ALA A 56 23.92 -29.66 12.06
C ALA A 56 24.90 -29.11 13.10
N PHE A 57 24.90 -27.79 13.29
CA PHE A 57 25.73 -27.10 14.27
C PHE A 57 25.35 -27.54 15.70
N VAL A 58 24.06 -27.42 16.06
CA VAL A 58 23.57 -27.75 17.41
C VAL A 58 23.75 -29.23 17.74
N SER A 59 23.55 -30.12 16.75
CA SER A 59 23.76 -31.57 16.93
C SER A 59 25.20 -31.91 17.33
N ARG A 60 26.19 -31.08 16.96
CA ARG A 60 27.58 -31.30 17.27
C ARG A 60 28.08 -30.55 18.52
N THR A 61 27.61 -29.29 18.71
CA THR A 61 28.10 -28.40 19.77
C THR A 61 27.19 -28.31 20.97
N GLY A 62 25.95 -28.81 20.84
CA GLY A 62 24.87 -28.54 21.78
C GLY A 62 24.22 -27.17 21.54
N PRO A 63 23.05 -26.93 22.12
CA PRO A 63 22.35 -25.64 21.98
C PRO A 63 23.15 -24.55 22.69
N MET A 64 23.56 -23.52 21.94
CA MET A 64 24.17 -22.29 22.50
C MET A 64 23.04 -21.38 22.96
N ILE A 65 22.48 -21.67 24.14
CA ILE A 65 21.46 -20.85 24.75
C ILE A 65 22.13 -19.71 25.48
N SER A 66 21.90 -18.48 25.08
CA SER A 66 22.33 -17.33 25.88
C SER A 66 21.53 -17.28 27.19
N THR A 67 22.24 -17.36 28.31
CA THR A 67 21.63 -17.26 29.64
C THR A 67 21.38 -15.81 30.08
N THR A 68 21.89 -14.84 29.34
CA THR A 68 21.76 -13.42 29.67
C THR A 68 20.39 -12.88 29.17
N ARG A 69 19.49 -12.64 30.12
CA ARG A 69 18.19 -11.96 29.88
C ARG A 69 18.34 -10.42 29.77
N ASP A 70 19.54 -9.88 29.80
CA ASP A 70 19.76 -8.43 29.77
C ASP A 70 19.87 -7.93 28.33
N VAL A 71 18.72 -7.50 27.79
CA VAL A 71 18.63 -6.92 26.45
C VAL A 71 19.06 -5.46 26.51
N ALA A 72 20.19 -5.13 25.86
CA ALA A 72 20.73 -3.77 25.82
C ALA A 72 19.91 -2.82 24.95
N ALA A 73 19.36 -3.31 23.86
CA ALA A 73 18.58 -2.51 22.90
C ALA A 73 17.50 -3.35 22.23
N ARG A 74 16.36 -2.72 22.02
CA ARG A 74 15.26 -3.30 21.23
C ARG A 74 15.23 -2.65 19.87
N VAL A 75 15.21 -3.45 18.81
CA VAL A 75 15.15 -2.98 17.43
C VAL A 75 13.90 -3.53 16.77
N PHE A 76 13.11 -2.65 16.19
CA PHE A 76 11.99 -3.03 15.33
C PHE A 76 12.31 -2.68 13.88
N VAL A 77 12.14 -3.64 12.99
CA VAL A 77 12.18 -3.44 11.54
C VAL A 77 10.74 -3.52 11.04
N VAL A 78 10.20 -2.41 10.58
CA VAL A 78 8.79 -2.29 10.18
C VAL A 78 8.70 -2.14 8.67
N PHE A 79 8.02 -3.09 8.01
CA PHE A 79 7.81 -3.08 6.56
C PHE A 79 6.41 -2.59 6.23
N GLY A 80 6.33 -1.41 5.64
CA GLY A 80 5.09 -0.82 5.15
C GLY A 80 5.23 -0.31 3.72
N SER A 81 4.28 0.52 3.28
CA SER A 81 4.25 1.03 1.93
C SER A 81 4.93 2.39 1.79
N ASP A 82 5.45 2.66 0.59
CA ASP A 82 6.00 3.96 0.21
C ASP A 82 4.92 4.88 -0.34
N HIS A 83 3.94 4.30 -1.02
CA HIS A 83 2.84 5.02 -1.67
C HIS A 83 1.51 4.69 -1.00
N GLY A 84 0.58 5.64 -1.03
CA GLY A 84 -0.79 5.45 -0.56
C GLY A 84 -1.61 4.50 -1.45
N LEU A 85 -2.93 4.63 -1.36
CA LEU A 85 -3.90 3.83 -2.11
C LEU A 85 -3.89 2.33 -1.76
N CYS A 86 -3.51 2.01 -0.53
CA CYS A 86 -3.56 0.67 0.07
C CYS A 86 -4.52 0.60 1.28
N GLY A 87 -5.46 1.55 1.38
CA GLY A 87 -6.41 1.63 2.50
C GLY A 87 -5.72 1.98 3.81
N ASN A 88 -6.12 1.33 4.89
CA ASN A 88 -5.58 1.53 6.24
C ASN A 88 -4.38 0.63 6.56
N TYR A 89 -3.66 0.14 5.54
CA TYR A 89 -2.56 -0.81 5.68
C TYR A 89 -1.48 -0.33 6.65
N ASN A 90 -0.99 0.89 6.47
CA ASN A 90 0.08 1.43 7.32
C ASN A 90 -0.42 1.77 8.72
N GLU A 91 -1.58 2.37 8.86
CA GLU A 91 -2.19 2.75 10.13
C GLU A 91 -2.49 1.52 11.01
N ALA A 92 -3.00 0.46 10.40
CA ALA A 92 -3.28 -0.80 11.11
C ALA A 92 -1.98 -1.44 11.62
N LEU A 93 -0.91 -1.46 10.80
CA LEU A 93 0.39 -1.97 11.20
C LEU A 93 1.04 -1.09 12.27
N ALA A 94 1.00 0.24 12.13
CA ALA A 94 1.53 1.18 13.11
C ALA A 94 0.85 1.02 14.47
N THR A 95 -0.48 0.91 14.48
CA THR A 95 -1.27 0.65 15.70
C THR A 95 -0.87 -0.67 16.35
N HIS A 96 -0.65 -1.72 15.54
CA HIS A 96 -0.22 -3.03 16.03
C HIS A 96 1.18 -2.97 16.66
N VAL A 97 2.14 -2.30 16.00
CA VAL A 97 3.49 -2.06 16.51
C VAL A 97 3.45 -1.25 17.81
N ARG A 98 2.68 -0.16 17.84
CA ARG A 98 2.52 0.68 19.03
C ARG A 98 2.00 -0.10 20.24
N ARG A 99 1.01 -0.95 20.02
CA ARG A 99 0.43 -1.80 21.06
C ARG A 99 1.43 -2.81 21.61
N HIS A 100 2.28 -3.37 20.73
CA HIS A 100 3.29 -4.34 21.12
C HIS A 100 4.47 -3.71 21.88
N ILE A 101 4.96 -2.53 21.44
CA ILE A 101 6.06 -1.83 22.12
C ILE A 101 5.64 -1.32 23.49
N GLY A 102 4.36 -0.94 23.66
CA GLY A 102 3.86 -0.31 24.90
C GLY A 102 4.30 1.14 25.06
N LEU A 103 3.76 1.81 26.07
CA LEU A 103 4.04 3.24 26.32
C LEU A 103 5.42 3.49 26.93
N ASN A 104 5.83 2.62 27.83
CA ASN A 104 7.04 2.80 28.63
C ASN A 104 8.34 2.44 27.89
N ASP A 105 8.26 1.56 26.91
CA ASP A 105 9.40 1.05 26.15
C ASP A 105 9.69 1.82 24.86
N ALA A 106 8.77 2.70 24.44
CA ALA A 106 8.90 3.45 23.20
C ALA A 106 10.18 4.32 23.08
N PRO A 107 10.61 5.02 24.15
CA PRO A 107 11.83 5.85 24.09
C PRO A 107 13.13 5.06 23.92
N SER A 108 13.16 3.80 24.37
CA SER A 108 14.34 2.92 24.33
C SER A 108 14.38 2.00 23.10
N THR A 109 13.36 2.07 22.24
CA THR A 109 13.22 1.21 21.08
C THR A 109 13.72 1.92 19.82
N THR A 110 14.65 1.29 19.12
CA THR A 110 15.12 1.72 17.80
C THR A 110 14.20 1.21 16.70
N ILE A 111 13.66 2.09 15.87
CA ILE A 111 12.78 1.70 14.76
C ILE A 111 13.46 1.99 13.42
N LEU A 112 13.65 0.91 12.64
CA LEU A 112 14.05 0.98 11.23
C LEU A 112 12.78 0.79 10.39
N CYS A 113 12.36 1.84 9.70
CA CYS A 113 11.13 1.85 8.94
C CYS A 113 11.39 1.68 7.43
N ILE A 114 10.61 0.86 6.76
CA ILE A 114 10.60 0.72 5.31
C ILE A 114 9.27 1.26 4.78
N GLY A 115 9.34 2.29 3.93
CA GLY A 115 8.20 2.99 3.34
C GLY A 115 7.92 4.36 3.96
N ALA A 116 7.72 5.37 3.11
CA ALA A 116 7.46 6.74 3.55
C ALA A 116 6.09 6.85 4.25
N GLN A 117 5.04 6.27 3.69
CA GLN A 117 3.70 6.28 4.30
C GLN A 117 3.67 5.52 5.64
N MET A 118 4.49 4.48 5.77
CA MET A 118 4.66 3.78 7.04
C MET A 118 5.37 4.65 8.08
N ALA A 119 6.36 5.43 7.66
CA ALA A 119 7.05 6.35 8.55
C ALA A 119 6.10 7.42 9.10
N ASP A 120 5.25 7.99 8.26
CA ASP A 120 4.22 8.95 8.68
C ASP A 120 3.27 8.30 9.69
N ALA A 121 2.74 7.11 9.39
CA ALA A 121 1.82 6.39 10.27
C ALA A 121 2.45 6.03 11.64
N LEU A 122 3.73 5.66 11.70
CA LEU A 122 4.45 5.43 12.95
C LEU A 122 4.64 6.72 13.76
N THR A 123 4.95 7.81 13.07
CA THR A 123 5.12 9.13 13.70
C THR A 123 3.80 9.63 14.29
N ASP A 124 2.68 9.42 13.62
CA ASP A 124 1.33 9.73 14.11
C ASP A 124 0.98 8.93 15.38
N GLN A 125 1.54 7.72 15.53
CA GLN A 125 1.44 6.92 16.75
C GLN A 125 2.41 7.34 17.86
N GLY A 126 3.18 8.42 17.66
CA GLY A 126 4.17 8.92 18.60
C GLY A 126 5.42 8.06 18.72
N LEU A 127 5.74 7.25 17.70
CA LEU A 127 6.93 6.43 17.65
C LEU A 127 8.07 7.15 16.93
N LYS A 128 9.26 7.17 17.54
CA LYS A 128 10.44 7.80 16.94
C LYS A 128 11.16 6.82 16.01
N ILE A 129 11.31 7.23 14.76
CA ILE A 129 12.02 6.46 13.74
C ILE A 129 13.50 6.88 13.73
N GLU A 130 14.41 5.92 13.82
CA GLU A 130 15.85 6.19 13.65
C GLU A 130 16.18 6.39 12.17
N LYS A 131 15.65 5.54 11.31
CA LYS A 131 15.92 5.58 9.87
C LYS A 131 14.74 5.10 9.06
N ALA A 132 14.36 5.90 8.07
CA ALA A 132 13.44 5.51 7.02
C ALA A 132 14.21 5.04 5.78
N LEU A 133 13.77 3.95 5.17
CA LEU A 133 14.30 3.33 3.96
C LEU A 133 13.17 3.17 2.95
N PHE A 134 13.53 3.15 1.67
CA PHE A 134 12.56 2.91 0.60
C PHE A 134 12.36 1.41 0.36
N PRO A 135 11.12 0.95 0.15
CA PRO A 135 10.87 -0.42 -0.29
C PRO A 135 11.47 -0.65 -1.68
N PRO A 136 11.87 -1.89 -1.99
CA PRO A 136 12.47 -2.19 -3.28
C PRO A 136 11.43 -2.15 -4.40
N ALA A 137 11.80 -1.54 -5.52
CA ALA A 137 10.97 -1.49 -6.73
C ALA A 137 10.99 -2.79 -7.56
N SER A 138 11.87 -3.75 -7.23
CA SER A 138 12.03 -5.02 -7.93
C SER A 138 12.48 -6.12 -6.98
N VAL A 139 12.34 -7.38 -7.42
CA VAL A 139 12.79 -8.56 -6.66
C VAL A 139 14.28 -8.48 -6.30
N ASP A 140 15.14 -8.06 -7.24
CA ASP A 140 16.58 -7.90 -6.99
C ASP A 140 16.87 -6.87 -5.89
N GLY A 141 16.00 -5.88 -5.75
CA GLY A 141 16.10 -4.89 -4.70
C GLY A 141 15.86 -5.45 -3.30
N ILE A 142 15.08 -6.53 -3.15
CA ILE A 142 14.81 -7.17 -1.85
C ILE A 142 16.10 -7.67 -1.21
N GLY A 143 16.96 -8.37 -2.00
CA GLY A 143 18.25 -8.85 -1.51
C GLY A 143 19.17 -7.72 -1.06
N ARG A 144 19.18 -6.59 -1.79
CA ARG A 144 19.96 -5.39 -1.39
C ARG A 144 19.44 -4.79 -0.09
N LEU A 145 18.12 -4.66 0.07
CA LEU A 145 17.50 -4.17 1.29
C LEU A 145 17.79 -5.09 2.48
N ALA A 146 17.61 -6.41 2.32
CA ALA A 146 17.90 -7.39 3.36
C ALA A 146 19.37 -7.34 3.80
N ASN A 147 20.33 -7.23 2.86
CA ASN A 147 21.75 -7.07 3.18
C ASN A 147 22.03 -5.76 3.93
N LEU A 148 21.40 -4.65 3.51
CA LEU A 148 21.57 -3.36 4.17
C LEU A 148 21.06 -3.39 5.61
N LEU A 149 19.88 -3.99 5.83
CA LEU A 149 19.29 -4.17 7.15
C LEU A 149 20.15 -5.11 8.02
N THR A 150 20.62 -6.24 7.47
CA THR A 150 21.51 -7.17 8.17
C THR A 150 22.77 -6.47 8.64
N LYS A 151 23.44 -5.69 7.77
CA LYS A 151 24.62 -4.88 8.13
C LYS A 151 24.30 -3.86 9.23
N ARG A 152 23.14 -3.21 9.16
CA ARG A 152 22.73 -2.23 10.19
C ARG A 152 22.50 -2.93 11.53
N LEU A 153 21.81 -4.06 11.56
CA LEU A 153 21.60 -4.86 12.76
C LEU A 153 22.92 -5.37 13.36
N ASP A 154 23.85 -5.83 12.52
CA ASP A 154 25.20 -6.20 12.96
C ASP A 154 25.93 -5.02 13.61
N SER A 155 25.85 -3.82 13.02
CA SER A 155 26.45 -2.60 13.59
C SER A 155 25.85 -2.26 14.96
N ILE A 156 24.52 -2.30 15.10
CA ILE A 156 23.83 -2.04 16.37
C ILE A 156 24.26 -3.08 17.41
N ARG A 157 24.34 -4.36 17.02
CA ARG A 157 24.78 -5.42 17.92
C ARG A 157 26.22 -5.21 18.41
N HIS A 158 27.14 -4.89 17.51
CA HIS A 158 28.55 -4.62 17.91
C HIS A 158 28.67 -3.44 18.86
N SER A 159 27.86 -2.38 18.64
CA SER A 159 27.88 -1.20 19.52
C SER A 159 27.35 -1.48 20.93
N ASN A 160 26.56 -2.56 21.09
CA ASN A 160 25.96 -2.91 22.38
C ASN A 160 26.65 -4.07 23.11
N GLN A 161 27.70 -4.66 22.51
CA GLN A 161 28.46 -5.74 23.19
C GLN A 161 29.01 -5.30 24.57
N PRO A 162 29.02 -6.18 25.57
CA PRO A 162 28.73 -7.63 25.53
C PRO A 162 27.23 -8.01 25.66
N ARG A 163 26.33 -7.05 25.78
CA ARG A 163 24.90 -7.30 25.94
C ARG A 163 24.25 -7.70 24.59
N GLU A 164 23.14 -8.41 24.67
CA GLU A 164 22.39 -8.82 23.51
C GLU A 164 21.38 -7.76 23.05
N ILE A 165 21.00 -7.81 21.79
CA ILE A 165 19.93 -6.99 21.24
C ILE A 165 18.70 -7.87 20.93
N SER A 166 17.50 -7.32 21.12
CA SER A 166 16.27 -7.93 20.63
C SER A 166 15.92 -7.32 19.28
N VAL A 167 15.64 -8.16 18.29
CA VAL A 167 15.23 -7.74 16.94
C VAL A 167 13.87 -8.34 16.62
N SER A 168 12.92 -7.49 16.30
CA SER A 168 11.57 -7.88 15.89
C SER A 168 11.25 -7.33 14.51
N LEU A 169 10.56 -8.13 13.68
CA LEU A 169 10.00 -7.70 12.39
C LEU A 169 8.52 -7.46 12.54
N ALA A 170 8.05 -6.35 11.99
CA ALA A 170 6.63 -6.06 11.88
C ALA A 170 6.25 -5.90 10.40
N TYR A 171 5.28 -6.68 9.94
CA TYR A 171 4.81 -6.68 8.56
C TYR A 171 3.42 -7.31 8.48
N PHE A 172 2.72 -7.12 7.37
CA PHE A 172 1.52 -7.90 7.08
C PHE A 172 1.89 -9.26 6.54
N ALA A 173 1.33 -10.31 7.12
CA ALA A 173 1.49 -11.69 6.68
C ALA A 173 0.18 -12.24 6.16
N ARG A 174 0.26 -13.13 5.18
CA ARG A 174 -0.88 -13.92 4.71
C ARG A 174 -1.08 -15.11 5.63
N SER A 175 -2.35 -15.40 5.94
CA SER A 175 -2.77 -16.62 6.61
C SER A 175 -3.14 -17.70 5.57
N GLY A 176 -3.20 -18.95 5.98
CA GLY A 176 -3.53 -20.06 5.09
C GLY A 176 -4.93 -20.00 4.45
N ASP A 177 -5.82 -19.20 5.04
CA ASP A 177 -7.17 -18.90 4.54
C ASP A 177 -7.22 -17.73 3.53
N GLY A 178 -6.07 -17.15 3.19
CA GLY A 178 -5.95 -15.99 2.29
C GLY A 178 -6.18 -14.64 2.97
N SER A 179 -6.51 -14.59 4.26
CA SER A 179 -6.60 -13.35 5.00
C SER A 179 -5.23 -12.74 5.26
N GLN A 180 -5.21 -11.43 5.49
CA GLN A 180 -3.99 -10.68 5.79
C GLN A 180 -4.11 -10.05 7.18
N ALA A 181 -3.08 -10.21 7.98
CA ALA A 181 -3.04 -9.63 9.32
C ALA A 181 -1.65 -9.06 9.65
N PRO A 182 -1.58 -7.99 10.46
CA PRO A 182 -0.31 -7.50 10.98
C PRO A 182 0.31 -8.55 11.90
N ARG A 183 1.59 -8.84 11.65
CA ARG A 183 2.37 -9.83 12.39
C ARG A 183 3.64 -9.21 12.95
N ILE A 184 4.01 -9.62 14.17
CA ILE A 184 5.32 -9.36 14.75
C ILE A 184 6.03 -10.71 14.92
N ALA A 185 7.23 -10.81 14.37
CA ALA A 185 8.09 -11.98 14.48
C ALA A 185 9.40 -11.57 15.18
N VAL A 186 9.72 -12.23 16.28
CA VAL A 186 11.00 -12.04 16.97
C VAL A 186 12.09 -12.81 16.22
N LEU A 187 13.17 -12.14 15.84
CA LEU A 187 14.32 -12.75 15.18
C LEU A 187 15.48 -13.02 16.12
N LEU A 188 15.70 -12.09 17.04
CA LEU A 188 16.75 -12.20 18.07
C LEU A 188 16.18 -11.81 19.44
N PRO A 189 16.56 -12.52 20.49
CA PRO A 189 17.32 -13.77 20.48
C PRO A 189 16.57 -14.86 19.70
N LEU A 190 17.30 -15.86 19.21
CA LEU A 190 16.65 -17.03 18.60
C LEU A 190 15.70 -17.66 19.61
N ASP A 191 14.57 -18.13 19.10
CA ASP A 191 13.56 -18.80 19.91
C ASP A 191 14.19 -20.01 20.61
N PRO A 192 14.18 -20.05 21.96
CA PRO A 192 14.69 -21.20 22.71
C PRO A 192 14.01 -22.52 22.34
N ASP A 193 12.71 -22.47 22.02
CA ASP A 193 11.94 -23.66 21.62
C ASP A 193 12.45 -24.19 20.27
N LEU A 194 12.73 -23.31 19.32
CA LEU A 194 13.37 -23.67 18.05
C LEU A 194 14.73 -24.35 18.26
N LEU A 195 15.58 -23.75 19.10
CA LEU A 195 16.89 -24.34 19.40
C LEU A 195 16.78 -25.69 20.09
N GLN A 196 15.80 -25.87 20.99
CA GLN A 196 15.51 -27.12 21.65
C GLN A 196 15.01 -28.18 20.68
N ASP A 197 14.10 -27.81 19.79
CA ASP A 197 13.59 -28.69 18.73
C ASP A 197 14.72 -29.15 17.81
N LEU A 198 15.59 -28.25 17.38
CA LEU A 198 16.78 -28.60 16.59
C LEU A 198 17.75 -29.49 17.35
N ALA A 199 17.88 -29.33 18.67
CA ALA A 199 18.77 -30.17 19.49
C ALA A 199 18.23 -31.58 19.70
N THR A 200 16.89 -31.73 19.78
CA THR A 200 16.24 -33.03 20.02
C THR A 200 15.92 -33.80 18.73
N ARG A 201 15.90 -33.09 17.60
CA ARG A 201 15.63 -33.69 16.29
C ARG A 201 16.75 -34.67 15.92
N PRO A 202 16.43 -35.94 15.58
CA PRO A 202 17.45 -36.90 15.21
C PRO A 202 18.13 -36.50 13.90
N TRP A 203 19.46 -36.64 13.88
CA TRP A 203 20.23 -36.43 12.64
C TRP A 203 19.97 -37.59 11.67
N SER A 204 19.57 -37.28 10.44
CA SER A 204 19.08 -38.25 9.44
C SER A 204 20.19 -39.14 8.84
N SER A 205 21.48 -38.79 9.05
CA SER A 205 22.62 -39.53 8.50
C SER A 205 23.40 -40.27 9.58
N ARG A 206 24.08 -41.33 9.16
CA ARG A 206 25.02 -42.09 10.03
C ARG A 206 26.29 -41.29 10.37
N SER A 207 26.63 -40.29 9.56
CA SER A 207 27.79 -39.42 9.75
C SER A 207 27.35 -38.10 10.31
N LEU A 208 27.95 -37.68 11.44
CA LEU A 208 27.74 -36.34 11.96
C LEU A 208 28.41 -35.31 11.06
N PRO A 209 27.81 -34.14 10.90
CA PRO A 209 28.39 -33.06 10.12
C PRO A 209 29.71 -32.58 10.75
N THR A 210 30.68 -32.21 9.92
CA THR A 210 31.97 -31.66 10.36
C THR A 210 32.19 -30.30 9.76
N PHE A 211 32.82 -29.44 10.48
CA PHE A 211 33.23 -28.09 10.05
C PHE A 211 34.64 -27.77 10.55
N SER A 212 35.35 -26.95 9.77
CA SER A 212 36.74 -26.55 10.05
C SER A 212 36.85 -25.13 10.63
N MET A 213 35.77 -24.39 10.64
CA MET A 213 35.70 -23.03 11.23
C MET A 213 35.64 -23.10 12.75
N LEU A 214 36.02 -22.02 13.42
CA LEU A 214 35.78 -21.88 14.86
C LEU A 214 34.24 -21.89 15.09
N PRO A 215 33.78 -22.63 16.13
CA PRO A 215 32.33 -22.77 16.39
C PRO A 215 31.59 -21.42 16.51
N GLY A 216 32.21 -20.44 17.18
CA GLY A 216 31.64 -19.11 17.34
C GLY A 216 31.47 -18.38 16.00
N ASP A 217 32.46 -18.46 15.11
CA ASP A 217 32.41 -17.82 13.80
C ASP A 217 31.34 -18.46 12.89
N LEU A 218 31.25 -19.80 12.92
CA LEU A 218 30.21 -20.52 12.18
C LEU A 218 28.83 -20.19 12.71
N PHE A 219 28.65 -20.17 14.03
CA PHE A 219 27.34 -19.77 14.61
C PHE A 219 26.93 -18.37 14.18
N MET A 220 27.88 -17.43 14.23
CA MET A 220 27.62 -16.06 13.80
C MET A 220 27.30 -15.95 12.31
N ALA A 221 27.92 -16.76 11.45
CA ALA A 221 27.61 -16.82 10.04
C ALA A 221 26.18 -17.37 9.80
N LEU A 222 25.79 -18.41 10.54
CA LEU A 222 24.44 -18.98 10.48
C LEU A 222 23.37 -18.00 10.97
N ILE A 223 23.63 -17.28 12.08
CA ILE A 223 22.74 -16.22 12.55
C ILE A 223 22.58 -15.12 11.50
N ARG A 224 23.66 -14.69 10.84
CA ARG A 224 23.59 -13.69 9.78
C ARG A 224 22.78 -14.19 8.57
N ALA A 225 22.95 -15.45 8.20
CA ALA A 225 22.16 -16.05 7.11
C ALA A 225 20.68 -16.16 7.49
N HIS A 226 20.36 -16.52 8.74
CA HIS A 226 19.00 -16.55 9.26
C HIS A 226 18.35 -15.15 9.26
N LEU A 227 19.07 -14.12 9.73
CA LEU A 227 18.59 -12.73 9.67
C LEU A 227 18.32 -12.28 8.25
N PHE A 228 19.25 -12.56 7.32
CA PHE A 228 19.07 -12.22 5.92
C PHE A 228 17.83 -12.88 5.32
N ALA A 229 17.66 -14.19 5.51
CA ALA A 229 16.51 -14.93 4.98
C ALA A 229 15.19 -14.41 5.56
N SER A 230 15.14 -14.16 6.86
CA SER A 230 13.95 -13.66 7.54
C SER A 230 13.58 -12.24 7.11
N LEU A 231 14.58 -11.35 6.96
CA LEU A 231 14.38 -9.98 6.46
C LEU A 231 13.91 -9.98 5.00
N PHE A 232 14.52 -10.82 4.17
CA PHE A 232 14.11 -10.98 2.77
C PHE A 232 12.66 -11.46 2.67
N ARG A 233 12.31 -12.51 3.43
CA ARG A 233 10.97 -13.07 3.47
C ARG A 233 9.95 -12.02 3.92
N ALA A 234 10.23 -11.29 5.02
CA ALA A 234 9.33 -10.25 5.50
C ALA A 234 9.13 -9.12 4.49
N ALA A 235 10.20 -8.69 3.80
CA ALA A 235 10.12 -7.69 2.75
C ALA A 235 9.29 -8.17 1.55
N ALA A 236 9.50 -9.41 1.08
CA ALA A 236 8.74 -9.99 -0.01
C ALA A 236 7.25 -10.13 0.34
N GLU A 237 6.95 -10.64 1.54
CA GLU A 237 5.59 -10.82 2.04
C GLU A 237 4.87 -9.46 2.22
N ALA A 238 5.55 -8.44 2.73
CA ALA A 238 5.01 -7.10 2.85
C ALA A 238 4.63 -6.51 1.49
N LEU A 239 5.47 -6.70 0.46
CA LEU A 239 5.19 -6.23 -0.91
C LEU A 239 4.00 -6.97 -1.55
N VAL A 240 3.86 -8.27 -1.30
CA VAL A 240 2.71 -9.05 -1.77
C VAL A 240 1.43 -8.56 -1.11
N THR A 241 1.43 -8.41 0.21
CA THR A 241 0.25 -7.97 0.97
C THR A 241 -0.12 -6.51 0.68
N GLU A 242 0.85 -5.63 0.49
CA GLU A 242 0.62 -4.25 0.05
C GLU A 242 -0.06 -4.20 -1.33
N ASN A 243 0.45 -4.95 -2.31
CA ASN A 243 -0.15 -5.01 -3.65
C ASN A 243 -1.55 -5.62 -3.61
N ALA A 244 -1.79 -6.62 -2.79
CA ALA A 244 -3.11 -7.20 -2.61
C ALA A 244 -4.10 -6.22 -1.94
N ALA A 245 -3.68 -5.47 -0.93
CA ALA A 245 -4.48 -4.42 -0.32
C ALA A 245 -4.82 -3.30 -1.32
N ARG A 246 -3.84 -2.88 -2.11
CA ARG A 246 -4.04 -1.89 -3.19
C ARG A 246 -4.98 -2.40 -4.26
N LEU A 247 -4.85 -3.66 -4.68
CA LEU A 247 -5.74 -4.29 -5.64
C LEU A 247 -7.18 -4.28 -5.17
N ALA A 248 -7.43 -4.69 -3.93
CA ALA A 248 -8.77 -4.70 -3.33
C ALA A 248 -9.39 -3.30 -3.30
N LEU A 249 -8.63 -2.29 -2.89
CA LEU A 249 -9.08 -0.89 -2.88
C LEU A 249 -9.38 -0.37 -4.28
N MET A 250 -8.52 -0.69 -5.26
CA MET A 250 -8.72 -0.27 -6.66
C MET A 250 -9.93 -0.94 -7.30
N GLN A 251 -10.23 -2.19 -6.96
CA GLN A 251 -11.46 -2.87 -7.40
C GLN A 251 -12.71 -2.16 -6.87
N GLN A 252 -12.72 -1.81 -5.59
CA GLN A 252 -13.81 -1.06 -4.98
C GLN A 252 -13.96 0.35 -5.58
N ALA A 253 -12.84 1.03 -5.81
CA ALA A 253 -12.82 2.35 -6.42
C ALA A 253 -13.33 2.32 -7.88
N GLU A 254 -12.93 1.31 -8.66
CA GLU A 254 -13.40 1.13 -10.05
C GLU A 254 -14.94 1.00 -10.09
N GLN A 255 -15.51 0.16 -9.22
CA GLN A 255 -16.96 0.02 -9.10
C GLN A 255 -17.64 1.35 -8.77
N SER A 256 -17.15 2.06 -7.76
CA SER A 256 -17.71 3.35 -7.35
C SER A 256 -17.62 4.42 -8.44
N VAL A 257 -16.55 4.40 -9.24
CA VAL A 257 -16.38 5.33 -10.37
C VAL A 257 -17.34 4.98 -11.51
N ASP A 258 -17.53 3.69 -11.81
CA ASP A 258 -18.45 3.23 -12.84
C ASP A 258 -19.90 3.59 -12.48
N ASP A 259 -20.34 3.35 -11.24
CA ASP A 259 -21.64 3.77 -10.73
C ASP A 259 -21.84 5.29 -10.86
N ARG A 260 -20.82 6.08 -10.53
CA ARG A 260 -20.89 7.54 -10.65
C ARG A 260 -20.95 8.02 -12.09
N LEU A 261 -20.24 7.35 -13.00
CA LEU A 261 -20.31 7.65 -14.45
C LEU A 261 -21.71 7.37 -15.01
N GLU A 262 -22.35 6.29 -14.58
CA GLU A 262 -23.73 5.97 -14.99
C GLU A 262 -24.70 7.04 -14.49
N MET A 263 -24.61 7.46 -13.24
CA MET A 263 -25.41 8.57 -12.70
C MET A 263 -25.21 9.86 -13.50
N LEU A 264 -23.96 10.25 -13.79
CA LEU A 264 -23.66 11.46 -14.55
C LEU A 264 -24.21 11.40 -15.99
N ARG A 265 -24.20 10.22 -16.62
CA ARG A 265 -24.82 10.02 -17.95
C ARG A 265 -26.34 10.22 -17.90
N SER A 266 -27.00 9.65 -16.89
CA SER A 266 -28.44 9.82 -16.68
C SER A 266 -28.83 11.28 -16.43
N GLU A 267 -28.07 11.97 -15.53
CA GLU A 267 -28.25 13.39 -15.24
C GLU A 267 -28.07 14.25 -16.51
N THR A 268 -27.08 13.94 -17.33
CA THR A 268 -26.80 14.65 -18.60
C THR A 268 -27.95 14.46 -19.61
N GLN A 269 -28.48 13.24 -19.72
CA GLN A 269 -29.62 12.95 -20.62
C GLN A 269 -30.89 13.66 -20.16
N ALA A 270 -31.19 13.63 -18.86
CA ALA A 270 -32.36 14.31 -18.29
C ALA A 270 -32.26 15.82 -18.49
N LEU A 271 -31.09 16.44 -18.31
CA LEU A 271 -30.91 17.87 -18.54
C LEU A 271 -31.07 18.22 -20.01
N ARG A 272 -30.50 17.45 -20.94
CA ARG A 272 -30.71 17.65 -22.40
C ARG A 272 -32.16 17.57 -22.79
N GLN A 273 -32.91 16.58 -22.27
CA GLN A 273 -34.35 16.47 -22.53
C GLN A 273 -35.13 17.67 -22.02
N SER A 274 -34.78 18.17 -20.83
CA SER A 274 -35.37 19.37 -20.25
C SER A 274 -35.10 20.63 -21.10
N GLU A 275 -33.84 20.80 -21.56
CA GLU A 275 -33.45 21.92 -22.42
C GLU A 275 -34.23 21.88 -23.74
N ILE A 276 -34.29 20.73 -24.44
CA ILE A 276 -35.07 20.54 -25.69
C ILE A 276 -36.53 20.82 -25.44
N THR A 277 -37.12 20.35 -24.34
CA THR A 277 -38.54 20.59 -24.01
C THR A 277 -38.81 22.07 -23.80
N THR A 278 -37.89 22.78 -23.10
CA THR A 278 -38.01 24.22 -22.88
C THR A 278 -37.92 24.99 -24.20
N GLU A 279 -36.97 24.67 -25.08
CA GLU A 279 -36.85 25.28 -26.41
C GLU A 279 -38.09 25.06 -27.26
N LEU A 280 -38.64 23.84 -27.24
CA LEU A 280 -39.91 23.53 -27.97
C LEU A 280 -41.09 24.33 -27.43
N LEU A 281 -41.21 24.50 -26.10
CA LEU A 281 -42.25 25.29 -25.48
C LEU A 281 -42.10 26.79 -25.85
N ASP A 282 -40.91 27.32 -25.87
CA ASP A 282 -40.62 28.70 -26.24
C ASP A 282 -41.00 28.95 -27.71
N VAL A 283 -40.73 28.00 -28.61
CA VAL A 283 -41.14 28.07 -30.02
C VAL A 283 -42.66 28.04 -30.16
N ILE A 284 -43.37 27.17 -29.41
CA ILE A 284 -44.83 27.07 -29.43
C ILE A 284 -45.48 28.35 -28.91
N ILE A 285 -44.97 28.89 -27.78
CA ILE A 285 -45.45 30.16 -27.21
C ILE A 285 -45.24 31.31 -28.18
N GLY A 286 -44.05 31.39 -28.81
CA GLY A 286 -43.75 32.39 -29.84
C GLY A 286 -44.70 32.31 -31.05
N PHE A 287 -45.01 31.09 -31.49
CA PHE A 287 -45.97 30.87 -32.62
C PHE A 287 -47.39 31.25 -32.24
N GLU A 288 -47.86 30.94 -31.03
CA GLU A 288 -49.17 31.33 -30.53
C GLU A 288 -49.31 32.86 -30.39
N ALA A 289 -48.23 33.53 -29.89
CA ALA A 289 -48.21 35.01 -29.81
C ALA A 289 -48.36 35.66 -31.20
N LEU A 290 -47.59 35.19 -32.19
CA LEU A 290 -47.68 35.67 -33.56
C LEU A 290 -49.06 35.41 -34.20
N LYS A 291 -49.74 34.29 -33.88
CA LYS A 291 -51.09 33.97 -34.35
C LYS A 291 -52.11 34.85 -33.69
N LYS A 292 -51.96 35.26 -32.46
CA LYS A 292 -52.80 36.19 -31.72
C LYS A 292 -52.72 37.63 -32.28
N ASP A 293 -51.52 38.10 -32.61
CA ASP A 293 -51.32 39.38 -33.27
C ASP A 293 -51.90 39.46 -34.66
N ARG A 294 -51.85 38.36 -35.44
CA ARG A 294 -52.54 38.27 -36.73
C ARG A 294 -54.06 38.30 -36.61
N LYS A 295 -54.64 37.80 -35.52
CA LYS A 295 -56.10 37.85 -35.27
C LYS A 295 -56.54 39.20 -34.66
N SER A 296 -55.72 39.96 -34.04
CA SER A 296 -55.97 41.28 -33.46
C SER A 296 -55.69 42.44 -34.44
N GLY A 297 -55.34 42.11 -35.69
CA GLY A 297 -55.02 43.11 -36.74
C GLY A 297 -56.09 44.14 -36.91
N LYS A 298 -55.99 45.28 -36.30
CA LYS A 298 -56.57 46.54 -36.67
C LYS A 298 -56.13 46.87 -38.11
N PRO A 299 -57.04 47.23 -39.02
CA PRO A 299 -56.66 47.72 -40.36
C PRO A 299 -55.86 48.99 -40.23
N VAL A 300 -54.66 48.97 -40.77
CA VAL A 300 -53.86 50.21 -40.96
C VAL A 300 -54.64 51.07 -41.95
N HIS A 301 -55.20 52.17 -41.45
CA HIS A 301 -55.77 53.24 -42.25
C HIS A 301 -54.66 53.76 -43.18
N ARG A 302 -54.81 53.47 -44.48
CA ARG A 302 -54.19 54.26 -45.56
C ARG A 302 -54.87 55.61 -45.57
N GLY A 303 -54.23 56.61 -44.98
CA GLY A 303 -54.52 58.01 -45.27
C GLY A 303 -53.97 58.35 -46.65
N ALA A 304 -54.90 58.45 -47.58
CA ALA A 304 -54.66 59.22 -48.78
C ALA A 304 -54.90 60.67 -48.40
N ASP A 305 -54.01 61.52 -48.79
CA ASP A 305 -54.19 62.96 -49.11
C ASP A 305 -52.89 63.34 -49.82
N GLU A 306 -52.88 63.53 -51.13
CA GLU A 306 -53.36 64.67 -51.95
C GLU A 306 -52.77 66.02 -51.52
N ASP A 307 -52.10 66.51 -52.52
CA ASP A 307 -52.01 67.89 -52.99
C ASP A 307 -51.18 68.95 -52.23
N GLY A 308 -50.43 69.62 -53.08
CA GLY A 308 -50.23 71.05 -52.98
C GLY A 308 -48.76 71.48 -53.06
N ASP A 309 -48.24 71.49 -54.25
CA ASP A 309 -47.93 72.67 -55.06
C ASP A 309 -47.12 73.84 -54.45
N ARG A 310 -46.09 74.19 -55.20
CA ARG A 310 -45.46 75.50 -55.37
C ARG A 310 -44.27 75.92 -54.46
N GLU A 311 -43.18 75.99 -55.16
CA GLU A 311 -42.50 77.24 -55.70
C GLU A 311 -41.50 77.91 -54.71
N GLU A 312 -40.33 78.11 -55.28
CA GLU A 312 -39.39 79.24 -55.25
C GLU A 312 -38.70 79.52 -53.93
N THR A 313 -37.46 79.47 -53.90
CA THR A 313 -36.28 80.26 -54.46
C THR A 313 -35.00 79.53 -54.10
#